data_41885e71b06dab81cf8d48f2b94d65c5
#
_entry.id   41885e71b06dab81cf8d48f2b94d65c5
#
_cell.length_a   1.000
_cell.length_b   1.000
_cell.length_c   1.000
_cell.angle_alpha   90.00
_cell.angle_beta   90.00
_cell.angle_gamma   90.00
#
_symmetry.space_group_name_H-M   'P 1'
#
loop_
_entity.id
_entity.type
_entity.pdbx_description
1 polymer ?
#
loop_
_entity_poly.entity_id
_entity_poly.type
_entity_poly.pdbx_seq_one_letter_code
_entity_poly.pdbx_strand_id
1 'polypeptide(L)'
;MEALRTKIEEISAISDRSWTAFTALLSPKQVPKGGIFCREGDLAREAAFIKEGVMRAFFRDAEGAEYNKTFFCEGNLACSLASVLSGQPSYLTFEALSPVSLLVFNYQEFQGLFAQHRDLESLLRKLLEQKWVVEKEQREIRLVTTKATERYLHFQKEYPGLENRIPQYHIASYLGISPTQLSRIRRKLMES
;
A
#
# COMPACT_ATOMS: atom_id res chain seq x y z
N MET A 1 6.64 -2.06 17.55
CA MET A 1 6.52 -3.52 17.37
C MET A 1 5.10 -3.99 17.68
N GLU A 2 4.48 -3.51 18.75
CA GLU A 2 3.11 -3.87 19.14
C GLU A 2 2.08 -3.59 18.04
N ALA A 3 2.08 -2.38 17.45
CA ALA A 3 1.18 -2.04 16.34
C ALA A 3 1.32 -2.98 15.11
N LEU A 4 2.55 -3.44 14.80
CA LEU A 4 2.76 -4.42 13.74
C LEU A 4 2.16 -5.79 14.12
N ARG A 5 2.35 -6.24 15.36
CA ARG A 5 1.80 -7.50 15.84
C ARG A 5 0.27 -7.47 15.79
N THR A 6 -0.35 -6.41 16.29
CA THR A 6 -1.81 -6.21 16.24
C THR A 6 -2.33 -6.31 14.80
N LYS A 7 -1.69 -5.62 13.85
CA LYS A 7 -2.09 -5.65 12.43
C LYS A 7 -1.95 -7.04 11.79
N ILE A 8 -0.95 -7.79 12.17
CA ILE A 8 -0.76 -9.18 11.71
C ILE A 8 -1.84 -10.08 12.29
N GLU A 9 -2.12 -9.96 13.58
CA GLU A 9 -3.11 -10.78 14.29
C GLU A 9 -4.55 -10.48 13.87
N GLU A 10 -4.85 -9.27 13.34
CA GLU A 10 -6.13 -8.97 12.66
C GLU A 10 -6.36 -9.87 11.43
N ILE A 11 -5.28 -10.34 10.77
CA ILE A 11 -5.35 -11.17 9.57
C ILE A 11 -5.26 -12.65 9.93
N SER A 12 -4.28 -13.02 10.76
CA SER A 12 -4.03 -14.40 11.17
C SER A 12 -3.25 -14.44 12.47
N ALA A 13 -3.69 -15.31 13.39
CA ALA A 13 -2.90 -15.59 14.59
C ALA A 13 -1.53 -16.18 14.19
N ILE A 14 -0.49 -15.75 14.89
CA ILE A 14 0.88 -16.27 14.77
C ILE A 14 1.43 -16.63 16.14
N SER A 15 2.28 -17.67 16.18
CA SER A 15 2.95 -18.08 17.42
C SER A 15 4.05 -17.12 17.83
N ASP A 16 4.39 -17.08 19.13
CA ASP A 16 5.51 -16.26 19.61
C ASP A 16 6.85 -16.67 18.97
N ARG A 17 7.02 -17.96 18.65
CA ARG A 17 8.19 -18.46 17.92
C ARG A 17 8.28 -17.83 16.51
N SER A 18 7.17 -17.82 15.78
CA SER A 18 7.08 -17.24 14.45
C SER A 18 7.22 -15.72 14.48
N TRP A 19 6.63 -15.08 15.50
CA TRP A 19 6.81 -13.66 15.73
C TRP A 19 8.29 -13.30 15.94
N THR A 20 9.00 -14.03 16.79
CA THR A 20 10.43 -13.81 17.05
C THR A 20 11.26 -14.02 15.79
N ALA A 21 11.01 -15.08 15.02
CA ALA A 21 11.71 -15.35 13.77
C ALA A 21 11.48 -14.25 12.72
N PHE A 22 10.23 -13.79 12.56
CA PHE A 22 9.89 -12.73 11.62
C PHE A 22 10.52 -11.39 12.04
N THR A 23 10.43 -11.03 13.30
CA THR A 23 10.95 -9.74 13.77
C THR A 23 12.47 -9.64 13.71
N ALA A 24 13.18 -10.76 13.73
CA ALA A 24 14.65 -10.80 13.53
C ALA A 24 15.06 -10.36 12.11
N LEU A 25 14.15 -10.43 11.11
CA LEU A 25 14.40 -9.94 9.75
C LEU A 25 14.18 -8.44 9.60
N LEU A 26 13.51 -7.79 10.57
CA LEU A 26 13.09 -6.40 10.44
C LEU A 26 14.24 -5.44 10.70
N SER A 27 14.43 -4.48 9.82
CA SER A 27 15.35 -3.36 10.01
C SER A 27 14.62 -2.01 9.84
N PRO A 28 14.99 -0.99 10.63
CA PRO A 28 14.41 0.34 10.48
C PRO A 28 14.98 1.04 9.24
N LYS A 29 14.09 1.79 8.52
CA LYS A 29 14.48 2.61 7.37
C LYS A 29 13.68 3.91 7.40
N GLN A 30 14.35 5.03 7.12
CA GLN A 30 13.71 6.33 6.97
C GLN A 30 13.74 6.73 5.50
N VAL A 31 12.60 7.26 5.02
CA VAL A 31 12.49 7.79 3.66
C VAL A 31 11.98 9.23 3.77
N PRO A 32 12.74 10.24 3.31
CA PRO A 32 12.29 11.62 3.34
C PRO A 32 11.12 11.82 2.37
N LYS A 33 10.35 12.89 2.55
CA LYS A 33 9.31 13.29 1.60
C LYS A 33 9.91 13.42 0.18
N GLY A 34 9.24 12.83 -0.82
CA GLY A 34 9.70 12.72 -2.20
C GLY A 34 10.74 11.61 -2.42
N GLY A 35 11.21 10.94 -1.35
CA GLY A 35 12.13 9.82 -1.46
C GLY A 35 11.45 8.59 -2.05
N ILE A 36 12.22 7.77 -2.77
CA ILE A 36 11.73 6.57 -3.46
C ILE A 36 12.15 5.34 -2.67
N PHE A 37 11.19 4.47 -2.36
CA PHE A 37 11.41 3.17 -1.73
C PHE A 37 11.72 2.07 -2.77
N CYS A 38 10.98 2.07 -3.88
CA CYS A 38 11.19 1.18 -5.03
C CYS A 38 10.84 1.97 -6.29
N ARG A 39 11.70 1.94 -7.29
CA ARG A 39 11.49 2.65 -8.57
C ARG A 39 10.92 1.69 -9.62
N GLU A 40 10.10 2.19 -10.52
CA GLU A 40 9.75 1.48 -11.76
C GLU A 40 11.04 1.06 -12.50
N GLY A 41 11.07 -0.17 -12.98
CA GLY A 41 12.26 -0.76 -13.63
C GLY A 41 13.24 -1.45 -12.66
N ASP A 42 13.18 -1.18 -11.34
CA ASP A 42 14.02 -1.85 -10.36
C ASP A 42 13.46 -3.24 -9.99
N LEU A 43 14.34 -4.19 -9.66
CA LEU A 43 13.95 -5.46 -9.04
C LEU A 43 13.63 -5.21 -7.55
N ALA A 44 12.37 -5.33 -7.18
CA ALA A 44 11.99 -5.23 -5.78
C ALA A 44 12.44 -6.48 -5.01
N ARG A 45 13.02 -6.26 -3.84
CA ARG A 45 13.46 -7.32 -2.90
C ARG A 45 12.89 -7.14 -1.52
N GLU A 46 12.48 -5.94 -1.18
CA GLU A 46 12.03 -5.55 0.15
C GLU A 46 10.52 -5.37 0.19
N ALA A 47 9.94 -5.74 1.32
CA ALA A 47 8.63 -5.29 1.78
C ALA A 47 8.81 -4.41 3.02
N ALA A 48 7.88 -3.48 3.24
CA ALA A 48 7.98 -2.51 4.32
C ALA A 48 6.64 -2.35 5.05
N PHE A 49 6.66 -2.40 6.38
CA PHE A 49 5.56 -1.97 7.22
C PHE A 49 5.71 -0.47 7.51
N ILE A 50 4.66 0.30 7.27
CA ILE A 50 4.62 1.73 7.53
C ILE A 50 4.37 1.95 9.03
N LYS A 51 5.35 2.48 9.75
CA LYS A 51 5.19 2.90 11.16
C LYS A 51 4.58 4.28 11.27
N GLU A 52 5.03 5.19 10.38
CA GLU A 52 4.61 6.59 10.35
C GLU A 52 4.74 7.13 8.94
N GLY A 53 3.83 8.00 8.54
CA GLY A 53 3.86 8.69 7.26
C GLY A 53 2.97 8.07 6.20
N VAL A 54 3.05 8.61 4.99
CA VAL A 54 2.25 8.21 3.83
C VAL A 54 3.15 7.95 2.64
N MET A 55 2.93 6.82 1.98
CA MET A 55 3.52 6.50 0.68
C MET A 55 2.43 6.31 -0.36
N ARG A 56 2.79 6.49 -1.64
CA ARG A 56 1.97 6.10 -2.79
C ARG A 56 2.68 5.05 -3.63
N ALA A 57 1.91 4.21 -4.33
CA ALA A 57 2.39 3.48 -5.49
C ALA A 57 1.71 4.03 -6.74
N PHE A 58 2.49 4.36 -7.74
CA PHE A 58 2.00 4.91 -9.00
C PHE A 58 2.76 4.33 -10.20
N PHE A 59 2.16 4.39 -11.36
CA PHE A 59 2.85 4.18 -12.63
C PHE A 59 2.82 5.49 -13.45
N ARG A 60 3.75 5.60 -14.39
CA ARG A 60 3.83 6.72 -15.32
C ARG A 60 3.60 6.19 -16.73
N ASP A 61 2.70 6.84 -17.49
CA ASP A 61 2.50 6.49 -18.88
C ASP A 61 3.63 7.06 -19.78
N ALA A 62 3.56 6.75 -21.09
CA ALA A 62 4.54 7.21 -22.07
C ALA A 62 4.56 8.73 -22.23
N GLU A 63 3.46 9.41 -21.94
CA GLU A 63 3.29 10.86 -21.98
C GLU A 63 3.76 11.54 -20.70
N GLY A 64 4.15 10.76 -19.67
CA GLY A 64 4.64 11.24 -18.37
C GLY A 64 3.56 11.51 -17.35
N ALA A 65 2.29 11.21 -17.62
CA ALA A 65 1.22 11.34 -16.63
C ALA A 65 1.29 10.25 -15.57
N GLU A 66 1.07 10.62 -14.32
CA GLU A 66 1.15 9.73 -13.17
C GLU A 66 -0.23 9.28 -12.71
N TYR A 67 -0.38 7.96 -12.56
CA TYR A 67 -1.62 7.33 -12.11
C TYR A 67 -1.39 6.61 -10.78
N ASN A 68 -1.97 7.14 -9.70
CA ASN A 68 -1.88 6.54 -8.39
C ASN A 68 -2.70 5.25 -8.31
N LYS A 69 -1.99 4.14 -8.06
CA LYS A 69 -2.64 2.85 -7.86
C LYS A 69 -3.19 2.68 -6.46
N THR A 70 -2.44 3.11 -5.44
CA THR A 70 -2.81 2.95 -4.03
C THR A 70 -1.97 3.86 -3.14
N PHE A 71 -2.46 4.07 -1.91
CA PHE A 71 -1.70 4.71 -0.84
C PHE A 71 -1.41 3.70 0.27
N PHE A 72 -0.34 3.96 1.00
CA PHE A 72 0.06 3.20 2.18
C PHE A 72 0.20 4.18 3.34
N CYS A 73 -0.63 3.98 4.36
CA CYS A 73 -0.61 4.74 5.60
C CYS A 73 -0.05 3.87 6.73
N GLU A 74 -0.01 4.40 7.91
CA GLU A 74 0.39 3.67 9.12
C GLU A 74 -0.37 2.33 9.22
N GLY A 75 0.35 1.28 9.54
CA GLY A 75 -0.21 -0.08 9.65
C GLY A 75 -0.31 -0.85 8.33
N ASN A 76 -0.01 -0.23 7.18
CA ASN A 76 -0.03 -0.92 5.90
C ASN A 76 1.32 -1.57 5.59
N LEU A 77 1.27 -2.61 4.75
CA LEU A 77 2.43 -3.26 4.16
C LEU A 77 2.62 -2.78 2.71
N ALA A 78 3.73 -2.10 2.42
CA ALA A 78 4.11 -1.65 1.09
C ALA A 78 5.09 -2.65 0.45
N CYS A 79 4.76 -3.13 -0.74
CA CYS A 79 5.60 -4.04 -1.51
C CYS A 79 5.22 -3.99 -2.98
N SER A 80 6.20 -3.98 -3.88
CA SER A 80 5.96 -4.30 -5.30
C SER A 80 5.79 -5.81 -5.47
N LEU A 81 4.61 -6.30 -5.06
CA LEU A 81 4.35 -7.73 -4.94
C LEU A 81 4.54 -8.47 -6.26
N ALA A 82 4.10 -7.88 -7.38
CA ALA A 82 4.31 -8.49 -8.70
C ALA A 82 5.80 -8.72 -8.98
N SER A 83 6.66 -7.76 -8.63
CA SER A 83 8.11 -7.87 -8.82
C SER A 83 8.74 -8.94 -7.92
N VAL A 84 8.44 -8.93 -6.61
CA VAL A 84 9.04 -9.92 -5.69
C VAL A 84 8.59 -11.36 -5.97
N LEU A 85 7.39 -11.56 -6.54
CA LEU A 85 6.87 -12.87 -6.87
C LEU A 85 7.37 -13.38 -8.23
N SER A 86 7.45 -12.50 -9.23
CA SER A 86 7.82 -12.90 -10.61
C SER A 86 9.34 -12.84 -10.87
N GLY A 87 10.10 -12.13 -10.02
CA GLY A 87 11.50 -11.82 -10.28
C GLY A 87 11.70 -10.85 -11.45
N GLN A 88 10.63 -10.14 -11.89
CA GLN A 88 10.69 -9.15 -12.94
C GLN A 88 10.74 -7.73 -12.38
N PRO A 89 11.21 -6.73 -13.14
CA PRO A 89 11.22 -5.34 -12.71
C PRO A 89 9.83 -4.84 -12.25
N SER A 90 9.82 -3.92 -11.28
CA SER A 90 8.60 -3.29 -10.80
C SER A 90 7.97 -2.42 -11.88
N TYR A 91 6.65 -2.56 -12.07
CA TYR A 91 5.85 -1.65 -12.91
C TYR A 91 5.44 -0.37 -12.21
N LEU A 92 5.77 -0.25 -10.91
CA LEU A 92 5.31 0.84 -10.06
C LEU A 92 6.50 1.51 -9.37
N THR A 93 6.39 2.82 -9.18
CA THR A 93 7.24 3.57 -8.28
C THR A 93 6.53 3.75 -6.93
N PHE A 94 7.26 3.52 -5.84
CA PHE A 94 6.82 3.72 -4.45
C PHE A 94 7.51 4.96 -3.90
N GLU A 95 6.74 6.02 -3.63
CA GLU A 95 7.24 7.33 -3.22
C GLU A 95 6.63 7.77 -1.88
N ALA A 96 7.43 8.37 -1.04
CA ALA A 96 7.01 8.96 0.22
C ALA A 96 6.35 10.34 0.01
N LEU A 97 5.08 10.50 0.37
CA LEU A 97 4.33 11.77 0.30
C LEU A 97 4.53 12.65 1.54
N SER A 98 5.01 12.07 2.63
CA SER A 98 5.50 12.73 3.84
C SER A 98 6.82 12.05 4.26
N PRO A 99 7.58 12.54 5.25
CA PRO A 99 8.62 11.70 5.87
C PRO A 99 8.01 10.39 6.35
N VAL A 100 8.65 9.24 6.04
CA VAL A 100 8.13 7.90 6.36
C VAL A 100 9.13 7.12 7.18
N SER A 101 8.65 6.52 8.27
CA SER A 101 9.38 5.56 9.10
C SER A 101 8.89 4.16 8.80
N LEU A 102 9.81 3.27 8.42
CA LEU A 102 9.53 1.91 7.95
C LEU A 102 10.18 0.86 8.84
N LEU A 103 9.57 -0.33 8.88
CA LEU A 103 10.24 -1.59 9.19
C LEU A 103 10.31 -2.39 7.89
N VAL A 104 11.52 -2.60 7.39
CA VAL A 104 11.75 -3.30 6.13
C VAL A 104 12.29 -4.71 6.36
N PHE A 105 11.96 -5.61 5.45
CA PHE A 105 12.50 -6.97 5.44
C PHE A 105 12.66 -7.47 4.01
N ASN A 106 13.62 -8.38 3.81
CA ASN A 106 13.77 -9.06 2.53
C ASN A 106 12.66 -10.09 2.36
N TYR A 107 11.95 -10.03 1.22
CA TYR A 107 10.79 -10.90 0.97
C TYR A 107 11.18 -12.37 0.82
N GLN A 108 12.35 -12.69 0.21
CA GLN A 108 12.81 -14.06 0.05
C GLN A 108 13.24 -14.67 1.39
N GLU A 109 13.91 -13.88 2.26
CA GLU A 109 14.24 -14.32 3.63
C GLU A 109 12.98 -14.62 4.43
N PHE A 110 11.93 -13.78 4.31
CA PHE A 110 10.64 -14.03 4.93
C PHE A 110 10.01 -15.33 4.42
N GLN A 111 10.04 -15.59 3.11
CA GLN A 111 9.57 -16.87 2.56
C GLN A 111 10.38 -18.06 3.06
N GLY A 112 11.69 -17.89 3.30
CA GLY A 112 12.56 -18.90 3.89
C GLY A 112 12.11 -19.40 5.27
N LEU A 113 11.34 -18.60 6.01
CA LEU A 113 10.79 -19.00 7.30
C LEU A 113 9.66 -20.04 7.19
N PHE A 114 8.97 -20.16 6.05
CA PHE A 114 7.73 -20.92 5.91
C PHE A 114 7.91 -22.42 6.16
N ALA A 115 9.09 -22.99 5.89
CA ALA A 115 9.37 -24.40 6.15
C ALA A 115 9.24 -24.76 7.64
N GLN A 116 9.55 -23.82 8.54
CA GLN A 116 9.53 -24.01 9.99
C GLN A 116 8.40 -23.25 10.69
N HIS A 117 7.72 -22.31 9.98
CA HIS A 117 6.74 -21.38 10.52
C HIS A 117 5.50 -21.32 9.58
N ARG A 118 4.68 -22.38 9.59
CA ARG A 118 3.50 -22.53 8.73
C ARG A 118 2.44 -21.46 8.94
N ASP A 119 2.38 -20.88 10.12
CA ASP A 119 1.49 -19.77 10.45
C ASP A 119 1.86 -18.49 9.70
N LEU A 120 3.16 -18.22 9.41
CA LEU A 120 3.60 -17.12 8.54
C LEU A 120 3.21 -17.35 7.07
N GLU A 121 3.29 -18.57 6.57
CA GLU A 121 2.81 -18.92 5.24
C GLU A 121 1.28 -18.70 5.13
N SER A 122 0.55 -19.13 6.14
CA SER A 122 -0.91 -18.93 6.23
C SER A 122 -1.28 -17.45 6.30
N LEU A 123 -0.52 -16.64 7.07
CA LEU A 123 -0.66 -15.19 7.13
C LEU A 123 -0.49 -14.55 5.75
N LEU A 124 0.60 -14.87 5.04
CA LEU A 124 0.84 -14.32 3.70
C LEU A 124 -0.28 -14.71 2.74
N ARG A 125 -0.69 -15.99 2.72
CA ARG A 125 -1.77 -16.46 1.87
C ARG A 125 -3.07 -15.68 2.11
N LYS A 126 -3.49 -15.53 3.38
CA LYS A 126 -4.70 -14.77 3.74
C LYS A 126 -4.60 -13.29 3.33
N LEU A 127 -3.42 -12.68 3.54
CA LEU A 127 -3.17 -11.30 3.11
C LEU A 127 -3.32 -11.14 1.59
N LEU A 128 -2.77 -12.09 0.82
CA LEU A 128 -2.87 -12.08 -0.64
C LEU A 128 -4.31 -12.28 -1.11
N GLU A 129 -5.01 -13.28 -0.56
CA GLU A 129 -6.42 -13.55 -0.87
C GLU A 129 -7.29 -12.31 -0.62
N GLN A 130 -7.16 -11.68 0.55
CA GLN A 130 -7.97 -10.52 0.91
C GLN A 130 -7.61 -9.28 0.10
N LYS A 131 -6.33 -8.89 0.09
CA LYS A 131 -5.88 -7.60 -0.48
C LYS A 131 -5.76 -7.63 -2.00
N TRP A 132 -5.25 -8.75 -2.56
CA TRP A 132 -4.86 -8.82 -3.96
C TRP A 132 -5.87 -9.56 -4.84
N VAL A 133 -6.77 -10.33 -4.24
CA VAL A 133 -7.88 -10.93 -5.00
C VAL A 133 -9.16 -10.14 -4.71
N VAL A 134 -9.68 -10.22 -3.49
CA VAL A 134 -11.02 -9.69 -3.16
C VAL A 134 -11.07 -8.16 -3.28
N GLU A 135 -10.21 -7.42 -2.59
CA GLU A 135 -10.25 -5.95 -2.59
C GLU A 135 -9.88 -5.36 -3.97
N LYS A 136 -8.92 -5.98 -4.67
CA LYS A 136 -8.53 -5.54 -6.01
C LYS A 136 -9.67 -5.71 -7.01
N GLU A 137 -10.33 -6.87 -7.06
CA GLU A 137 -11.47 -7.13 -7.94
C GLU A 137 -12.61 -6.15 -7.68
N GLN A 138 -12.98 -5.96 -6.41
CA GLN A 138 -13.98 -4.96 -6.03
C GLN A 138 -13.63 -3.55 -6.48
N ARG A 139 -12.34 -3.17 -6.39
CA ARG A 139 -11.88 -1.86 -6.86
C ARG A 139 -11.98 -1.73 -8.38
N GLU A 140 -11.58 -2.74 -9.12
CA GLU A 140 -11.67 -2.75 -10.59
C GLU A 140 -13.14 -2.59 -11.04
N ILE A 141 -14.06 -3.32 -10.44
CA ILE A 141 -15.50 -3.20 -10.69
C ILE A 141 -15.98 -1.76 -10.40
N ARG A 142 -15.63 -1.22 -9.24
CA ARG A 142 -16.04 0.15 -8.86
C ARG A 142 -15.52 1.21 -9.84
N LEU A 143 -14.31 1.08 -10.35
CA LEU A 143 -13.75 2.05 -11.30
C LEU A 143 -14.60 2.20 -12.57
N VAL A 144 -15.24 1.13 -13.04
CA VAL A 144 -16.05 1.12 -14.26
C VAL A 144 -17.55 1.29 -14.01
N THR A 145 -18.05 0.94 -12.82
CA THR A 145 -19.50 0.90 -12.54
C THR A 145 -20.01 2.08 -11.72
N THR A 146 -19.15 2.80 -10.97
CA THR A 146 -19.60 3.84 -10.04
C THR A 146 -19.24 5.25 -10.50
N LYS A 147 -20.05 6.22 -10.07
CA LYS A 147 -19.80 7.65 -10.32
C LYS A 147 -18.62 8.15 -9.48
N ALA A 148 -17.98 9.22 -9.95
CA ALA A 148 -16.83 9.83 -9.29
C ALA A 148 -17.10 10.23 -7.82
N THR A 149 -18.30 10.71 -7.51
CA THR A 149 -18.71 11.04 -6.13
C THR A 149 -18.72 9.81 -5.23
N GLU A 150 -19.24 8.68 -5.71
CA GLU A 150 -19.28 7.43 -4.95
C GLU A 150 -17.87 6.88 -4.73
N ARG A 151 -17.00 6.98 -5.76
CA ARG A 151 -15.58 6.60 -5.63
C ARG A 151 -14.85 7.47 -4.59
N TYR A 152 -15.17 8.78 -4.53
CA TYR A 152 -14.59 9.65 -3.51
C TYR A 152 -15.08 9.31 -2.09
N LEU A 153 -16.36 9.04 -1.90
CA LEU A 153 -16.90 8.60 -0.60
C LEU A 153 -16.28 7.26 -0.16
N HIS A 154 -16.03 6.36 -1.11
CA HIS A 154 -15.35 5.11 -0.83
C HIS A 154 -13.87 5.35 -0.44
N PHE A 155 -13.18 6.24 -1.15
CA PHE A 155 -11.81 6.65 -0.80
C PHE A 155 -11.72 7.17 0.64
N GLN A 156 -12.66 8.01 1.08
CA GLN A 156 -12.69 8.52 2.46
C GLN A 156 -12.88 7.41 3.51
N LYS A 157 -13.61 6.34 3.16
CA LYS A 157 -13.78 5.16 4.03
C LYS A 157 -12.53 4.28 4.05
N GLU A 158 -11.89 4.11 2.91
CA GLU A 158 -10.68 3.28 2.74
C GLU A 158 -9.44 3.95 3.37
N TYR A 159 -9.36 5.29 3.27
CA TYR A 159 -8.24 6.10 3.78
C TYR A 159 -8.75 7.24 4.67
N PRO A 160 -9.22 6.97 5.89
CA PRO A 160 -9.77 8.00 6.77
C PRO A 160 -8.78 9.14 7.03
N GLY A 161 -9.19 10.38 6.73
CA GLY A 161 -8.39 11.58 6.97
C GLY A 161 -7.22 11.83 6.02
N LEU A 162 -6.96 10.93 5.06
CA LEU A 162 -5.84 11.05 4.13
C LEU A 162 -5.97 12.29 3.23
N GLU A 163 -7.19 12.72 2.91
CA GLU A 163 -7.48 13.93 2.14
C GLU A 163 -6.93 15.23 2.73
N ASN A 164 -6.60 15.22 4.03
CA ASN A 164 -6.00 16.36 4.74
C ASN A 164 -4.47 16.25 4.84
N ARG A 165 -3.88 15.12 4.44
CA ARG A 165 -2.45 14.81 4.59
C ARG A 165 -1.69 14.87 3.27
N ILE A 166 -2.39 14.76 2.14
CA ILE A 166 -1.78 14.70 0.81
C ILE A 166 -2.40 15.71 -0.16
N PRO A 167 -1.65 16.17 -1.18
CA PRO A 167 -2.19 17.04 -2.22
C PRO A 167 -3.35 16.41 -2.99
N GLN A 168 -4.36 17.24 -3.30
CA GLN A 168 -5.61 16.81 -3.95
C GLN A 168 -5.41 16.16 -5.32
N TYR A 169 -4.36 16.54 -6.06
CA TYR A 169 -4.10 15.94 -7.37
C TYR A 169 -3.73 14.45 -7.27
N HIS A 170 -3.13 14.01 -6.16
CA HIS A 170 -2.90 12.58 -5.93
C HIS A 170 -4.21 11.82 -5.75
N ILE A 171 -5.17 12.41 -5.02
CA ILE A 171 -6.50 11.81 -4.85
C ILE A 171 -7.25 11.77 -6.18
N ALA A 172 -7.22 12.87 -6.94
CA ALA A 172 -7.84 12.93 -8.26
C ALA A 172 -7.28 11.85 -9.20
N SER A 173 -5.95 11.71 -9.26
CA SER A 173 -5.26 10.66 -10.01
C SER A 173 -5.71 9.24 -9.58
N TYR A 174 -5.81 8.97 -8.26
CA TYR A 174 -6.29 7.69 -7.73
C TYR A 174 -7.74 7.38 -8.14
N LEU A 175 -8.59 8.41 -8.19
CA LEU A 175 -10.01 8.30 -8.56
C LEU A 175 -10.24 8.28 -10.08
N GLY A 176 -9.22 8.51 -10.91
CA GLY A 176 -9.33 8.62 -12.36
C GLY A 176 -10.15 9.83 -12.82
N ILE A 177 -9.99 10.99 -12.14
CA ILE A 177 -10.68 12.23 -12.44
C ILE A 177 -9.71 13.43 -12.42
N SER A 178 -10.16 14.57 -12.97
CA SER A 178 -9.36 15.79 -12.88
C SER A 178 -9.42 16.43 -11.48
N PRO A 179 -8.38 17.19 -11.06
CA PRO A 179 -8.42 17.95 -9.81
C PRO A 179 -9.59 18.92 -9.72
N THR A 180 -9.99 19.53 -10.84
CA THR A 180 -11.16 20.42 -10.92
C THR A 180 -12.47 19.66 -10.62
N GLN A 181 -12.61 18.45 -11.16
CA GLN A 181 -13.77 17.61 -10.89
C GLN A 181 -13.82 17.18 -9.41
N LEU A 182 -12.68 16.80 -8.83
CA LEU A 182 -12.60 16.49 -7.40
C LEU A 182 -13.01 17.68 -6.53
N SER A 183 -12.52 18.89 -6.83
CA SER A 183 -12.89 20.11 -6.11
C SER A 183 -14.39 20.37 -6.13
N ARG A 184 -15.07 20.19 -7.28
CA ARG A 184 -16.53 20.31 -7.39
C ARG A 184 -17.29 19.27 -6.57
N ILE A 185 -16.82 18.01 -6.56
CA ILE A 185 -17.42 16.95 -5.75
C ILE A 185 -17.32 17.29 -4.26
N ARG A 186 -16.15 17.70 -3.79
CA ARG A 186 -15.93 18.07 -2.37
C ARG A 186 -16.83 19.23 -1.94
N ARG A 187 -16.91 20.29 -2.76
CA ARG A 187 -17.79 21.44 -2.46
C ARG A 187 -19.25 21.00 -2.34
N LYS A 188 -19.75 20.21 -3.30
CA LYS A 188 -21.13 19.72 -3.26
C LYS A 188 -21.43 18.90 -2.00
N LEU A 189 -20.49 18.07 -1.54
CA LEU A 189 -20.66 17.26 -0.33
C LEU A 189 -20.60 18.08 0.98
N MET A 190 -19.98 19.27 0.96
CA MET A 190 -19.97 20.19 2.12
C MET A 190 -21.26 21.02 2.23
N GLU A 191 -21.97 21.19 1.12
CA GLU A 191 -23.22 21.97 1.04
C GLU A 191 -24.47 21.09 1.26
N SER A 192 -24.32 19.77 1.39
CA SER A 192 -25.38 18.77 1.58
C SER A 192 -25.49 18.33 3.01
#